data_5189bd58b6c148957caef455c00aa283
#
_entry.id   5189bd58b6c148957caef455c00aa283
#
_cell.length_a   1.000
_cell.length_b   1.000
_cell.length_c   1.000
_cell.angle_alpha   90.00
_cell.angle_beta   90.00
_cell.angle_gamma   90.00
#
_symmetry.space_group_name_H-M   'P 1'
#
loop_
_entity.id
_entity.type
_entity.pdbx_description
1 polymer ?
#
loop_
_entity_poly.entity_id
_entity_poly.type
_entity_poly.pdbx_seq_one_letter_code
_entity_poly.pdbx_strand_id
1 'polypeptide(L)' 'MLNPLRSEQEAFRFLIYVAIAVTVIVGVVLLLRAVL' A
#
# COMPACT_ATOMS: atom_id res chain seq x y z
N MET A 1 -18.46 4.69 -20.04
CA MET A 1 -18.23 4.75 -19.52
C MET A 1 -17.42 4.54 -19.03
N LEU A 2 -17.08 4.70 -19.16
CA LEU A 2 -16.49 4.41 -18.76
C LEU A 2 -16.28 4.28 -17.92
N ASN A 3 -16.02 4.45 -17.89
CA ASN A 3 -15.91 3.86 -17.05
C ASN A 3 -15.38 4.38 -15.82
N PRO A 4 -16.07 5.17 -15.00
CA PRO A 4 -15.67 5.61 -13.68
C PRO A 4 -15.32 4.43 -12.78
N LEU A 5 -16.00 3.36 -12.97
CA LEU A 5 -15.73 2.17 -12.18
C LEU A 5 -14.32 1.68 -12.40
N ARG A 6 -13.90 1.76 -13.65
CA ARG A 6 -12.57 1.31 -13.97
C ARG A 6 -11.51 2.20 -13.35
N SER A 7 -11.73 3.50 -13.44
CA SER A 7 -10.83 4.44 -12.84
C SER A 7 -10.74 4.24 -11.34
N GLU A 8 -11.87 4.01 -10.73
CA GLU A 8 -11.90 3.80 -9.29
C GLU A 8 -11.16 2.54 -8.90
N GLN A 9 -11.28 1.50 -9.70
CA GLN A 9 -10.58 0.27 -9.40
C GLN A 9 -9.09 0.46 -9.48
N GLU A 10 -8.62 1.21 -10.43
CA GLU A 10 -7.19 1.46 -10.55
C GLU A 10 -6.68 2.26 -9.38
N ALA A 11 -7.41 3.29 -9.01
CA ALA A 11 -7.03 4.10 -7.89
C ALA A 11 -7.04 3.29 -6.61
N PHE A 12 -8.04 2.45 -6.46
CA PHE A 12 -8.17 1.61 -5.29
C PHE A 12 -6.99 0.63 -5.20
N ARG A 13 -6.63 0.05 -6.32
CA ARG A 13 -5.49 -0.85 -6.35
C ARG A 13 -4.21 -0.14 -5.98
N PHE A 14 -4.04 1.05 -6.51
CA PHE A 14 -2.87 1.84 -6.19
C PHE A 14 -2.79 2.09 -4.69
N LEU A 15 -3.92 2.44 -4.10
CA LEU A 15 -3.97 2.66 -2.66
C LEU A 15 -3.59 1.42 -1.89
N ILE A 16 -4.07 0.27 -2.34
CA ILE A 16 -3.76 -0.98 -1.66
C ILE A 16 -2.26 -1.25 -1.73
N TYR A 17 -1.67 -1.06 -2.90
CA TYR A 17 -0.24 -1.28 -3.04
C TYR A 17 0.55 -0.35 -2.13
N VAL A 18 0.15 0.91 -2.10
CA VAL A 18 0.84 1.88 -1.26
C VAL A 18 0.70 1.49 0.20
N ALA A 19 -0.49 1.09 0.61
CA ALA A 19 -0.73 0.70 1.99
C ALA A 19 0.13 -0.51 2.37
N ILE A 20 0.20 -1.49 1.49
CA ILE A 20 1.00 -2.68 1.76
C ILE A 20 2.47 -2.30 1.84
N ALA A 21 2.93 -1.49 0.91
CA ALA A 21 4.33 -1.09 0.88
C ALA A 21 4.70 -0.35 2.16
N VAL A 22 3.87 0.58 2.58
CA VAL A 22 4.13 1.34 3.79
C VAL A 22 4.13 0.41 5.00
N THR A 23 3.17 -0.51 5.05
CA THR A 23 3.09 -1.44 6.17
C THR A 23 4.34 -2.30 6.24
N VAL A 24 4.82 -2.80 5.11
CA VAL A 24 6.00 -3.63 5.07
C VAL A 24 7.22 -2.83 5.53
N ILE A 25 7.35 -1.61 5.02
CA ILE A 25 8.49 -0.77 5.39
C ILE A 25 8.48 -0.49 6.89
N VAL A 26 7.35 -0.11 7.42
CA VAL A 26 7.25 0.18 8.85
C VAL A 26 7.54 -1.07 9.65
N GLY A 27 7.01 -2.21 9.21
CA GLY A 27 7.27 -3.47 9.91
C GLY A 27 8.74 -3.81 9.95
N VAL A 28 9.42 -3.65 8.83
CA VAL A 28 10.84 -3.93 8.76
C VAL A 28 11.62 -3.00 9.67
N VAL A 29 11.27 -1.71 9.62
CA VAL A 29 11.96 -0.74 10.46
C VAL A 29 11.78 -1.06 11.93
N LEU A 30 10.56 -1.42 12.33
CA LEU A 30 10.29 -1.76 13.71
C LEU A 30 11.05 -3.01 14.13
N LEU A 31 11.13 -3.99 13.25
CA LEU A 31 11.88 -5.20 13.54
C LEU A 31 13.36 -4.88 13.74
N LEU A 32 13.90 -4.09 12.85
CA LEU A 32 15.31 -3.73 12.96
C LEU A 32 15.58 -2.96 14.24
N ARG A 33 14.68 -2.07 14.59
CA ARG A 33 14.86 -1.30 15.82
C ARG A 33 14.78 -2.20 17.04
N ALA A 34 13.91 -3.18 17.00
CA ALA A 34 13.75 -4.09 18.13
C ALA A 34 14.99 -4.95 18.30
N VAL A 35 15.60 -5.33 17.18
CA VAL A 35 16.81 -6.17 17.24
C VAL A 35 18.04 -5.33 17.56
N LEU A 36 18.11 -4.17 16.94
CA LEU A 36 19.25 -3.29 17.17
C LEU A 36 18.98 -2.39 18.35
#